data_7295901ff426264b1459484e2529ede3
#
_entry.id   7295901ff426264b1459484e2529ede3
#
_cell.length_a   1.000
_cell.length_b   1.000
_cell.length_c   1.000
_cell.angle_alpha   90.00
_cell.angle_beta   90.00
_cell.angle_gamma   90.00
#
_symmetry.space_group_name_H-M   'P 1'
#
loop_
_entity.id
_entity.type
_entity.pdbx_description
1 polymer ?
#
loop_
_entity_poly.entity_id
_entity_poly.type
_entity_poly.pdbx_seq_one_letter_code
_entity_poly.pdbx_strand_id
1 'polypeptide(L)'
;MKRTCTSLILSATLLGTGTACAGDLLQWQNNSLTYLYGKNFTVNPQIQQTLTFEHADAWKYGDNFFFLDRIFYNGKADTNLGPNTYYGEFTPRLSMGKIFDRSFAFGPVKDVLLAMTYEFGEGDTNSYLFGPGFDLDVPGFDYFQLNFYQRHTDSNRPGSNIWQITPVWSYTIPVGSSDVLIDGYMDWVVDNDRNAQGTYHANLHFNPQIKYDLGKALHWGEKQLYVGIEYDYWKNKYGLESTEKFKTNQDTASLLIKYHF
;
A
#
# COMPACT_ATOMS: atom_id res chain seq x y z
N MET A 1 -15.89 -54.81 -20.04
CA MET A 1 -14.95 -54.05 -19.19
C MET A 1 -15.51 -52.66 -19.05
N LYS A 2 -16.19 -52.36 -17.91
CA LYS A 2 -16.73 -51.04 -17.59
C LYS A 2 -15.67 -50.30 -16.77
N ARG A 3 -15.19 -49.17 -17.27
CA ARG A 3 -14.30 -48.28 -16.51
C ARG A 3 -15.18 -47.28 -15.77
N THR A 4 -15.20 -47.39 -14.45
CA THR A 4 -15.80 -46.41 -13.52
C THR A 4 -14.84 -45.23 -13.33
N CYS A 5 -15.25 -44.02 -13.75
CA CYS A 5 -14.60 -42.79 -13.38
C CYS A 5 -15.00 -42.44 -11.94
N THR A 6 -14.04 -42.48 -11.04
CA THR A 6 -14.20 -42.01 -9.66
C THR A 6 -13.88 -40.51 -9.61
N SER A 7 -14.90 -39.71 -9.47
CA SER A 7 -14.73 -38.25 -9.21
C SER A 7 -14.26 -38.07 -7.79
N LEU A 8 -13.04 -37.53 -7.62
CA LEU A 8 -12.54 -37.08 -6.35
C LEU A 8 -13.23 -35.71 -6.02
N ILE A 9 -14.18 -35.76 -5.11
CA ILE A 9 -14.73 -34.55 -4.46
C ILE A 9 -13.74 -34.17 -3.40
N LEU A 10 -13.01 -33.07 -3.63
CA LEU A 10 -12.15 -32.45 -2.63
C LEU A 10 -13.05 -31.70 -1.64
N SER A 11 -13.40 -32.35 -0.56
CA SER A 11 -14.12 -31.72 0.57
C SER A 11 -13.15 -30.82 1.31
N ALA A 12 -13.27 -29.49 1.13
CA ALA A 12 -12.65 -28.51 1.99
C ALA A 12 -13.35 -28.56 3.34
N THR A 13 -12.82 -29.32 4.29
CA THR A 13 -13.19 -29.24 5.69
C THR A 13 -12.71 -27.90 6.25
N LEU A 14 -13.63 -26.95 6.37
CA LEU A 14 -13.49 -25.79 7.24
C LEU A 14 -13.24 -26.32 8.65
N LEU A 15 -12.01 -26.18 9.12
CA LEU A 15 -11.67 -26.37 10.53
C LEU A 15 -12.38 -25.26 11.32
N GLY A 16 -13.42 -25.67 12.00
CA GLY A 16 -14.22 -24.82 12.88
C GLY A 16 -13.41 -24.34 14.07
N THR A 17 -13.44 -23.03 14.23
CA THR A 17 -13.74 -22.29 15.46
C THR A 17 -12.96 -22.63 16.72
N GLY A 18 -11.79 -22.03 16.82
CA GLY A 18 -11.29 -21.58 18.13
C GLY A 18 -11.72 -20.14 18.38
N THR A 19 -13.01 -19.90 18.67
CA THR A 19 -13.60 -18.55 18.79
C THR A 19 -13.51 -17.94 20.19
N ALA A 20 -12.66 -18.41 21.09
CA ALA A 20 -12.69 -17.96 22.48
C ALA A 20 -11.65 -16.86 22.84
N CYS A 21 -10.67 -16.52 21.98
CA CYS A 21 -9.66 -15.51 22.31
C CYS A 21 -9.38 -14.48 21.20
N ALA A 22 -9.97 -14.60 20.03
CA ALA A 22 -9.70 -13.66 18.93
C ALA A 22 -10.48 -12.34 19.06
N GLY A 23 -11.62 -12.32 19.70
CA GLY A 23 -12.49 -11.14 19.82
C GLY A 23 -11.92 -9.98 20.62
N ASP A 24 -11.03 -10.25 21.56
CA ASP A 24 -10.38 -9.20 22.36
C ASP A 24 -9.09 -8.66 21.73
N LEU A 25 -8.50 -9.40 20.81
CA LEU A 25 -7.24 -9.03 20.17
C LEU A 25 -7.46 -8.24 18.89
N LEU A 26 -8.28 -8.73 17.99
CA LEU A 26 -8.64 -8.08 16.74
C LEU A 26 -9.88 -7.22 16.93
N GLN A 27 -9.78 -5.92 16.66
CA GLN A 27 -10.87 -4.95 16.85
C GLN A 27 -11.64 -4.67 15.56
N TRP A 28 -10.93 -4.69 14.44
CA TRP A 28 -11.48 -4.41 13.11
C TRP A 28 -10.57 -4.97 12.03
N GLN A 29 -11.12 -5.37 10.90
CA GLN A 29 -10.37 -5.75 9.70
C GLN A 29 -11.15 -5.45 8.44
N ASN A 30 -10.42 -5.24 7.35
CA ASN A 30 -10.97 -5.05 6.01
C ASN A 30 -10.03 -5.66 4.98
N ASN A 31 -10.60 -6.30 3.98
CA ASN A 31 -9.86 -6.83 2.83
C ASN A 31 -10.39 -6.19 1.55
N SER A 32 -9.51 -5.97 0.59
CA SER A 32 -9.93 -5.50 -0.73
C SER A 32 -9.13 -6.11 -1.86
N LEU A 33 -9.73 -6.10 -3.04
CA LEU A 33 -9.10 -6.43 -4.30
C LEU A 33 -9.28 -5.27 -5.25
N THR A 34 -8.17 -4.75 -5.78
CA THR A 34 -8.15 -3.63 -6.72
C THR A 34 -7.61 -4.08 -8.07
N TYR A 35 -8.27 -3.70 -9.14
CA TYR A 35 -7.74 -3.80 -10.50
C TYR A 35 -7.41 -2.41 -11.02
N LEU A 36 -6.19 -2.25 -11.55
CA LEU A 36 -5.69 -1.03 -12.16
C LEU A 36 -5.31 -1.28 -13.62
N TYR A 37 -5.60 -0.29 -14.46
CA TYR A 37 -5.10 -0.24 -15.83
C TYR A 37 -4.54 1.15 -16.12
N GLY A 38 -3.24 1.23 -16.38
CA GLY A 38 -2.55 2.49 -16.64
C GLY A 38 -1.59 2.43 -17.84
N LYS A 39 -1.23 3.63 -18.31
CA LYS A 39 -0.29 3.85 -19.42
C LYS A 39 0.70 4.94 -19.06
N ASN A 40 1.79 5.02 -19.84
CA ASN A 40 2.84 6.02 -19.69
C ASN A 40 3.70 5.84 -18.42
N PHE A 41 3.79 4.61 -17.90
CA PHE A 41 4.75 4.30 -16.85
C PHE A 41 6.18 4.51 -17.34
N THR A 42 7.06 4.95 -16.44
CA THR A 42 8.49 5.13 -16.69
C THR A 42 9.31 4.09 -15.95
N VAL A 43 10.54 3.85 -16.39
CA VAL A 43 11.47 2.83 -15.87
C VAL A 43 11.02 1.41 -16.24
N ASN A 44 9.81 1.03 -15.90
CA ASN A 44 9.16 -0.23 -16.27
C ASN A 44 8.39 -0.08 -17.60
N PRO A 45 7.89 -1.18 -18.20
CA PRO A 45 7.05 -1.13 -19.40
C PRO A 45 5.87 -0.18 -19.27
N GLN A 46 5.59 0.57 -20.35
CA GLN A 46 4.69 1.72 -20.31
C GLN A 46 3.21 1.40 -20.07
N ILE A 47 2.76 0.19 -20.38
CA ILE A 47 1.37 -0.22 -20.19
C ILE A 47 1.34 -1.33 -19.17
N GLN A 48 0.59 -1.10 -18.07
CA GLN A 48 0.52 -2.05 -16.97
C GLN A 48 -0.91 -2.31 -16.56
N GLN A 49 -1.14 -3.54 -16.13
CA GLN A 49 -2.30 -3.96 -15.38
C GLN A 49 -1.82 -4.42 -14.01
N THR A 50 -2.44 -3.94 -12.96
CA THR A 50 -2.09 -4.36 -11.60
C THR A 50 -3.30 -4.96 -10.92
N LEU A 51 -3.11 -6.09 -10.26
CA LEU A 51 -4.06 -6.66 -9.33
C LEU A 51 -3.47 -6.53 -7.94
N THR A 52 -4.11 -5.71 -7.09
CA THR A 52 -3.69 -5.43 -5.72
C THR A 52 -4.62 -6.12 -4.74
N PHE A 53 -4.07 -6.95 -3.88
CA PHE A 53 -4.75 -7.40 -2.65
C PHE A 53 -4.30 -6.51 -1.50
N GLU A 54 -5.25 -6.03 -0.68
CA GLU A 54 -4.96 -5.27 0.54
C GLU A 54 -5.66 -5.88 1.74
N HIS A 55 -4.99 -5.81 2.86
CA HIS A 55 -5.53 -6.12 4.18
C HIS A 55 -5.20 -4.98 5.14
N ALA A 56 -6.19 -4.50 5.86
CA ALA A 56 -6.01 -3.55 6.94
C ALA A 56 -6.72 -4.06 8.19
N ASP A 57 -6.09 -3.91 9.34
CA ASP A 57 -6.69 -4.26 10.62
C ASP A 57 -6.30 -3.26 11.73
N ALA A 58 -7.13 -3.23 12.77
CA ALA A 58 -6.80 -2.64 14.05
C ALA A 58 -6.93 -3.70 15.14
N TRP A 59 -5.94 -3.76 16.01
CA TRP A 59 -5.87 -4.73 17.09
C TRP A 59 -5.51 -4.07 18.43
N LYS A 60 -5.49 -4.86 19.48
CA LYS A 60 -5.33 -4.38 20.86
C LYS A 60 -4.14 -3.43 21.06
N TYR A 61 -3.06 -3.59 20.31
CA TYR A 61 -1.82 -2.83 20.53
C TYR A 61 -1.42 -1.94 19.35
N GLY A 62 -2.22 -1.87 18.28
CA GLY A 62 -1.88 -1.05 17.13
C GLY A 62 -2.77 -1.31 15.92
N ASP A 63 -2.17 -1.23 14.77
CA ASP A 63 -2.78 -1.55 13.48
C ASP A 63 -1.75 -2.18 12.53
N ASN A 64 -2.26 -2.84 11.50
CA ASN A 64 -1.46 -3.40 10.43
C ASN A 64 -2.04 -2.98 9.09
N PHE A 65 -1.17 -2.77 8.12
CA PHE A 65 -1.53 -2.68 6.73
C PHE A 65 -0.64 -3.60 5.91
N PHE A 66 -1.25 -4.30 4.97
CA PHE A 66 -0.54 -5.17 4.04
C PHE A 66 -1.11 -4.95 2.64
N PHE A 67 -0.23 -4.90 1.64
CA PHE A 67 -0.67 -5.03 0.26
C PHE A 67 0.30 -5.89 -0.55
N LEU A 68 -0.24 -6.47 -1.61
CA LEU A 68 0.50 -7.23 -2.61
C LEU A 68 -0.02 -6.89 -4.01
N ASP A 69 0.85 -6.32 -4.80
CA ASP A 69 0.65 -6.04 -6.21
C ASP A 69 1.14 -7.20 -7.07
N ARG A 70 0.30 -7.66 -7.98
CA ARG A 70 0.70 -8.46 -9.11
C ARG A 70 0.58 -7.62 -10.38
N ILE A 71 1.72 -7.28 -10.99
CA ILE A 71 1.82 -6.36 -12.10
C ILE A 71 2.07 -7.15 -13.39
N PHE A 72 1.23 -6.92 -14.41
CA PHE A 72 1.34 -7.51 -15.74
C PHE A 72 1.70 -6.44 -16.75
N TYR A 73 2.74 -6.68 -17.52
CA TYR A 73 3.21 -5.77 -18.55
C TYR A 73 2.55 -6.07 -19.89
N ASN A 74 1.91 -5.07 -20.49
CA ASN A 74 1.30 -5.21 -21.80
C ASN A 74 2.28 -4.74 -22.90
N GLY A 75 2.54 -5.59 -23.87
CA GLY A 75 3.43 -5.30 -24.99
C GLY A 75 4.83 -5.87 -24.78
N LYS A 76 5.81 -5.04 -24.44
CA LYS A 76 7.16 -5.50 -24.18
C LYS A 76 7.29 -5.97 -22.75
N ALA A 77 7.83 -7.18 -22.56
CA ALA A 77 8.28 -7.61 -21.24
C ALA A 77 9.40 -6.68 -20.72
N ASP A 78 9.48 -6.53 -19.41
CA ASP A 78 10.66 -5.92 -18.80
C ASP A 78 11.90 -6.79 -19.10
N THR A 79 13.01 -6.14 -19.41
CA THR A 79 14.25 -6.85 -19.77
C THR A 79 14.87 -7.62 -18.60
N ASN A 80 14.55 -7.23 -17.37
CA ASN A 80 15.08 -7.82 -16.14
C ASN A 80 14.06 -8.71 -15.42
N LEU A 81 12.76 -8.31 -15.41
CA LEU A 81 11.70 -8.94 -14.62
C LEU A 81 10.74 -9.79 -15.46
N GLY A 82 10.89 -9.80 -16.81
CA GLY A 82 10.02 -10.56 -17.70
C GLY A 82 8.64 -9.91 -17.94
N PRO A 83 7.58 -10.70 -18.22
CA PRO A 83 6.27 -10.17 -18.60
C PRO A 83 5.40 -9.69 -17.43
N ASN A 84 5.82 -9.93 -16.23
CA ASN A 84 5.08 -9.56 -15.01
C ASN A 84 6.05 -9.51 -13.82
N THR A 85 5.63 -8.85 -12.75
CA THR A 85 6.37 -8.76 -11.49
C THR A 85 5.42 -8.68 -10.30
N TYR A 86 5.95 -8.66 -9.11
CA TYR A 86 5.18 -8.39 -7.89
C TYR A 86 5.95 -7.46 -6.96
N TYR A 87 5.19 -6.72 -6.16
CA TYR A 87 5.68 -5.87 -5.08
C TYR A 87 4.66 -5.86 -3.95
N GLY A 88 5.11 -5.73 -2.73
CA GLY A 88 4.21 -5.64 -1.59
C GLY A 88 4.89 -5.04 -0.38
N GLU A 89 4.07 -4.68 0.59
CA GLU A 89 4.51 -4.15 1.88
C GLU A 89 3.70 -4.74 3.01
N PHE A 90 4.36 -4.91 4.15
CA PHE A 90 3.73 -5.17 5.43
C PHE A 90 4.12 -4.07 6.40
N THR A 91 3.13 -3.31 6.88
CA THR A 91 3.31 -2.11 7.70
C THR A 91 2.60 -2.25 9.04
N PRO A 92 3.21 -2.91 10.04
CA PRO A 92 2.69 -2.92 11.41
C PRO A 92 3.04 -1.62 12.14
N ARG A 93 2.08 -1.08 12.92
CA ARG A 93 2.30 0.08 13.79
C ARG A 93 1.86 -0.25 15.22
N LEU A 94 2.73 0.00 16.19
CA LEU A 94 2.52 -0.26 17.60
C LEU A 94 2.18 1.04 18.34
N SER A 95 0.99 1.15 18.88
CA SER A 95 0.51 2.31 19.65
C SER A 95 1.14 2.34 21.03
N MET A 96 1.86 3.41 21.32
CA MET A 96 2.41 3.62 22.66
C MET A 96 1.29 3.83 23.68
N GLY A 97 0.21 4.51 23.28
CA GLY A 97 -0.97 4.71 24.11
C GLY A 97 -1.61 3.41 24.57
N LYS A 98 -1.83 2.50 23.63
CA LYS A 98 -2.45 1.20 23.91
C LYS A 98 -1.54 0.25 24.68
N ILE A 99 -0.22 0.25 24.41
CA ILE A 99 0.76 -0.63 25.08
C ILE A 99 0.95 -0.23 26.53
N PHE A 100 1.06 1.08 26.82
CA PHE A 100 1.32 1.57 28.18
C PHE A 100 0.07 1.95 28.95
N ASP A 101 -1.12 1.75 28.37
CA ASP A 101 -2.42 2.16 28.94
C ASP A 101 -2.41 3.63 29.41
N ARG A 102 -1.85 4.50 28.54
CA ARG A 102 -1.62 5.90 28.85
C ARG A 102 -1.76 6.76 27.59
N SER A 103 -2.42 7.95 27.71
CA SER A 103 -2.48 8.88 26.58
C SER A 103 -1.11 9.54 26.33
N PHE A 104 -0.71 9.54 25.06
CA PHE A 104 0.42 10.30 24.52
C PHE A 104 -0.06 11.42 23.58
N ALA A 105 -1.35 11.78 23.64
CA ALA A 105 -1.93 12.85 22.83
C ALA A 105 -1.38 14.23 23.23
N PHE A 106 -1.08 15.06 22.23
CA PHE A 106 -0.69 16.47 22.42
C PHE A 106 -0.95 17.28 21.15
N GLY A 107 -1.49 18.50 21.27
CA GLY A 107 -1.86 19.32 20.12
C GLY A 107 -2.75 18.52 19.13
N PRO A 108 -2.42 18.45 17.84
CA PRO A 108 -3.17 17.66 16.87
C PRO A 108 -2.81 16.15 16.90
N VAL A 109 -1.83 15.72 17.68
CA VAL A 109 -1.42 14.31 17.78
C VAL A 109 -2.39 13.58 18.69
N LYS A 110 -3.08 12.55 18.14
CA LYS A 110 -3.98 11.65 18.89
C LYS A 110 -3.23 10.51 19.53
N ASP A 111 -2.25 9.95 18.83
CA ASP A 111 -1.43 8.84 19.30
C ASP A 111 -0.01 8.92 18.74
N VAL A 112 0.93 8.34 19.46
CA VAL A 112 2.33 8.16 19.07
C VAL A 112 2.56 6.66 18.89
N LEU A 113 3.15 6.27 17.76
CA LEU A 113 3.34 4.87 17.40
C LEU A 113 4.81 4.59 17.06
N LEU A 114 5.20 3.34 17.23
CA LEU A 114 6.36 2.80 16.53
C LEU A 114 5.85 2.24 15.19
N ALA A 115 6.20 2.90 14.11
CA ALA A 115 5.85 2.47 12.76
C ALA A 115 6.98 1.66 12.14
N MET A 116 6.63 0.58 11.46
CA MET A 116 7.55 -0.30 10.75
C MET A 116 6.97 -0.63 9.38
N THR A 117 7.84 -0.86 8.40
CA THR A 117 7.45 -1.37 7.08
C THR A 117 8.50 -2.36 6.58
N TYR A 118 8.05 -3.48 6.06
CA TYR A 118 8.86 -4.40 5.28
C TYR A 118 8.40 -4.33 3.83
N GLU A 119 9.24 -3.79 2.96
CA GLU A 119 9.06 -3.78 1.51
C GLU A 119 9.65 -5.07 0.95
N PHE A 120 8.94 -5.73 0.04
CA PHE A 120 9.40 -6.95 -0.62
C PHE A 120 8.90 -7.02 -2.07
N GLY A 121 9.65 -7.68 -2.94
CA GLY A 121 9.27 -7.79 -4.34
C GLY A 121 10.24 -8.63 -5.13
N GLU A 122 10.00 -8.70 -6.44
CA GLU A 122 10.90 -9.38 -7.35
C GLU A 122 12.16 -8.55 -7.59
N GLY A 123 13.29 -9.23 -7.68
CA GLY A 123 14.59 -8.59 -7.78
C GLY A 123 15.13 -8.13 -6.42
N ASP A 124 16.02 -7.14 -6.43
CA ASP A 124 16.68 -6.61 -5.24
C ASP A 124 15.90 -5.40 -4.67
N THR A 125 14.69 -5.64 -4.16
CA THR A 125 13.78 -4.58 -3.68
C THR A 125 13.62 -4.53 -2.17
N ASN A 126 13.99 -5.58 -1.45
CA ASN A 126 13.70 -5.70 -0.03
C ASN A 126 14.30 -4.58 0.81
N SER A 127 13.48 -4.00 1.69
CA SER A 127 13.90 -2.94 2.61
C SER A 127 13.13 -3.05 3.93
N TYR A 128 13.77 -2.61 5.01
CA TYR A 128 13.16 -2.46 6.32
C TYR A 128 13.12 -0.98 6.67
N LEU A 129 11.99 -0.50 7.09
CA LEU A 129 11.75 0.86 7.52
C LEU A 129 11.24 0.84 8.95
N PHE A 130 11.71 1.73 9.80
CA PHE A 130 11.20 1.86 11.16
C PHE A 130 11.40 3.28 11.70
N GLY A 131 10.53 3.69 12.59
CA GLY A 131 10.65 4.98 13.26
C GLY A 131 9.36 5.43 13.92
N PRO A 132 9.28 6.69 14.37
CA PRO A 132 8.09 7.22 15.00
C PRO A 132 6.96 7.46 13.98
N GLY A 133 5.75 7.07 14.36
CA GLY A 133 4.50 7.36 13.67
C GLY A 133 3.57 8.19 14.54
N PHE A 134 2.70 8.97 13.90
CA PHE A 134 1.73 9.83 14.56
C PHE A 134 0.38 9.71 13.88
N ASP A 135 -0.66 9.47 14.66
CA ASP A 135 -2.03 9.68 14.21
C ASP A 135 -2.45 11.10 14.54
N LEU A 136 -2.91 11.83 13.55
CA LEU A 136 -3.24 13.24 13.67
C LEU A 136 -4.74 13.47 13.57
N ASP A 137 -5.23 14.41 14.38
CA ASP A 137 -6.57 14.96 14.27
C ASP A 137 -6.57 16.14 13.30
N VAL A 138 -6.80 15.85 12.02
CA VAL A 138 -6.87 16.84 10.95
C VAL A 138 -8.33 17.05 10.58
N PRO A 139 -8.91 18.24 10.79
CA PRO A 139 -10.34 18.46 10.51
C PRO A 139 -10.74 18.08 9.08
N GLY A 140 -11.79 17.31 8.96
CA GLY A 140 -12.36 16.85 7.68
C GLY A 140 -11.80 15.54 7.15
N PHE A 141 -10.64 15.08 7.62
CA PHE A 141 -10.11 13.78 7.24
C PHE A 141 -10.74 12.65 8.06
N ASP A 142 -10.98 11.50 7.43
CA ASP A 142 -11.38 10.28 8.12
C ASP A 142 -10.25 9.78 9.02
N TYR A 143 -9.02 9.83 8.48
CA TYR A 143 -7.77 9.70 9.22
C TYR A 143 -6.63 10.43 8.51
N PHE A 144 -5.63 10.80 9.28
CA PHE A 144 -4.36 11.31 8.79
C PHE A 144 -3.22 10.75 9.65
N GLN A 145 -2.30 10.04 9.01
CA GLN A 145 -1.13 9.44 9.63
C GLN A 145 0.12 10.11 9.10
N LEU A 146 1.13 10.26 9.94
CA LEU A 146 2.43 10.80 9.55
C LEU A 146 3.52 9.92 10.14
N ASN A 147 4.23 9.20 9.29
CA ASN A 147 5.30 8.29 9.70
C ASN A 147 6.66 8.84 9.25
N PHE A 148 7.67 8.69 10.10
CA PHE A 148 9.05 9.04 9.84
C PHE A 148 9.88 7.77 9.92
N TYR A 149 10.44 7.35 8.82
CA TYR A 149 11.16 6.09 8.72
C TYR A 149 12.65 6.29 8.50
N GLN A 150 13.45 5.53 9.22
CA GLN A 150 14.81 5.23 8.85
C GLN A 150 14.77 4.01 7.93
N ARG A 151 15.21 4.17 6.67
CA ARG A 151 15.25 3.09 5.68
C ARG A 151 16.54 2.28 5.81
N HIS A 152 16.43 0.98 5.58
CA HIS A 152 17.55 0.05 5.51
C HIS A 152 17.29 -1.01 4.45
N THR A 153 18.19 -1.14 3.46
CA THR A 153 18.06 -2.14 2.40
C THR A 153 18.62 -3.48 2.86
N ASP A 154 18.02 -4.57 2.40
CA ASP A 154 18.43 -5.96 2.70
C ASP A 154 19.58 -6.45 1.79
N SER A 155 20.29 -5.55 1.14
CA SER A 155 21.34 -5.88 0.20
C SER A 155 22.47 -4.84 0.21
N ASN A 156 23.45 -5.06 -0.65
CA ASN A 156 24.55 -4.10 -0.83
C ASN A 156 24.18 -2.89 -1.71
N ARG A 157 22.93 -2.78 -2.19
CA ARG A 157 22.49 -1.60 -2.94
C ARG A 157 22.45 -0.35 -2.06
N PRO A 158 22.63 0.86 -2.62
CA PRO A 158 22.45 2.09 -1.85
C PRO A 158 20.97 2.29 -1.49
N GLY A 159 20.68 3.10 -0.49
CA GLY A 159 19.34 3.39 0.02
C GLY A 159 19.17 3.01 1.50
N SER A 160 20.29 2.90 2.24
CA SER A 160 20.29 2.63 3.67
C SER A 160 20.64 3.87 4.49
N ASN A 161 20.16 3.89 5.75
CA ASN A 161 20.43 4.97 6.71
C ASN A 161 19.96 6.37 6.26
N ILE A 162 18.89 6.40 5.48
CA ILE A 162 18.26 7.64 5.02
C ILE A 162 16.83 7.75 5.54
N TRP A 163 16.36 8.99 5.67
CA TRP A 163 15.03 9.27 6.17
C TRP A 163 13.99 9.28 5.06
N GLN A 164 12.82 8.72 5.37
CA GLN A 164 11.61 8.83 4.58
C GLN A 164 10.49 9.38 5.44
N ILE A 165 9.71 10.31 4.88
CA ILE A 165 8.51 10.87 5.49
C ILE A 165 7.31 10.38 4.71
N THR A 166 6.38 9.70 5.39
CA THR A 166 5.21 9.07 4.77
C THR A 166 3.92 9.56 5.44
N PRO A 167 3.26 10.62 4.93
CA PRO A 167 1.86 10.88 5.23
C PRO A 167 0.96 9.87 4.51
N VAL A 168 -0.09 9.42 5.23
CA VAL A 168 -1.17 8.56 4.71
C VAL A 168 -2.49 9.18 5.13
N TRP A 169 -3.46 9.25 4.22
CA TRP A 169 -4.72 9.95 4.49
C TRP A 169 -5.93 9.27 3.90
N SER A 170 -7.09 9.66 4.43
CA SER A 170 -8.41 9.35 3.87
C SER A 170 -9.34 10.53 4.12
N TYR A 171 -10.07 10.92 3.09
CA TYR A 171 -11.02 12.03 3.10
C TYR A 171 -12.25 11.67 2.29
N THR A 172 -13.42 11.67 2.93
CA THR A 172 -14.70 11.33 2.28
C THR A 172 -15.52 12.58 2.01
N ILE A 173 -15.99 12.75 0.78
CA ILE A 173 -16.83 13.86 0.34
C ILE A 173 -18.20 13.32 -0.06
N PRO A 174 -19.30 13.68 0.64
CA PRO A 174 -20.65 13.34 0.20
C PRO A 174 -20.97 13.99 -1.15
N VAL A 175 -21.43 13.19 -2.13
CA VAL A 175 -21.80 13.67 -3.48
C VAL A 175 -23.11 13.02 -3.92
N GLY A 176 -24.20 13.79 -3.88
CA GLY A 176 -25.53 13.30 -4.23
C GLY A 176 -25.99 12.17 -3.31
N SER A 177 -26.29 11.01 -3.88
CA SER A 177 -26.70 9.81 -3.13
C SER A 177 -25.54 8.89 -2.75
N SER A 178 -24.30 9.32 -2.97
CA SER A 178 -23.10 8.53 -2.74
C SER A 178 -21.96 9.38 -2.19
N ASP A 179 -20.74 8.84 -2.19
CA ASP A 179 -19.55 9.50 -1.67
C ASP A 179 -18.40 9.42 -2.69
N VAL A 180 -17.52 10.41 -2.65
CA VAL A 180 -16.19 10.35 -3.25
C VAL A 180 -15.18 10.20 -2.12
N LEU A 181 -14.37 9.16 -2.18
CA LEU A 181 -13.26 8.90 -1.29
C LEU A 181 -11.96 9.33 -1.95
N ILE A 182 -11.18 10.16 -1.27
CA ILE A 182 -9.84 10.58 -1.67
C ILE A 182 -8.88 10.06 -0.60
N ASP A 183 -8.15 9.01 -0.91
CA ASP A 183 -7.16 8.43 -0.01
C ASP A 183 -5.84 8.18 -0.73
N GLY A 184 -4.82 7.80 0.01
CA GLY A 184 -3.53 7.50 -0.54
C GLY A 184 -2.39 7.80 0.40
N TYR A 185 -1.20 7.86 -0.16
CA TYR A 185 0.03 8.11 0.57
C TYR A 185 1.02 8.94 -0.26
N MET A 186 2.05 9.40 0.42
CA MET A 186 3.22 9.97 -0.21
C MET A 186 4.47 9.45 0.50
N ASP A 187 5.42 8.92 -0.25
CA ASP A 187 6.74 8.57 0.26
C ASP A 187 7.76 9.60 -0.20
N TRP A 188 8.31 10.32 0.75
CA TRP A 188 9.34 11.30 0.49
C TRP A 188 10.64 10.88 1.14
N VAL A 189 11.55 10.32 0.33
CA VAL A 189 12.94 10.06 0.72
C VAL A 189 13.72 11.37 0.60
N VAL A 190 14.19 11.90 1.74
CA VAL A 190 14.71 13.27 1.82
C VAL A 190 16.19 13.41 1.49
N ASP A 191 16.95 12.32 1.57
CA ASP A 191 18.41 12.31 1.38
C ASP A 191 18.84 11.34 0.29
N ASN A 192 20.06 11.55 -0.21
CA ASN A 192 20.76 10.61 -1.07
C ASN A 192 21.59 9.64 -0.22
N ASP A 193 21.71 8.40 -0.69
CA ASP A 193 22.72 7.46 -0.20
C ASP A 193 23.62 6.99 -1.34
N ARG A 194 24.91 6.77 -1.05
CA ARG A 194 25.89 6.34 -2.04
C ARG A 194 26.84 5.29 -1.46
N ASN A 195 27.04 4.26 -2.26
CA ASN A 195 28.05 3.25 -1.97
C ASN A 195 28.81 2.80 -3.25
N ALA A 196 29.53 1.69 -3.20
CA ALA A 196 30.31 1.19 -4.33
C ALA A 196 29.43 0.75 -5.53
N GLN A 197 28.15 0.43 -5.32
CA GLN A 197 27.19 0.00 -6.35
C GLN A 197 26.52 1.19 -7.05
N GLY A 198 26.54 2.39 -6.45
CA GLY A 198 25.94 3.57 -7.07
C GLY A 198 25.36 4.56 -6.07
N THR A 199 24.40 5.34 -6.55
CA THR A 199 23.68 6.33 -5.74
C THR A 199 22.19 6.04 -5.78
N TYR A 200 21.56 6.02 -4.61
CA TYR A 200 20.12 6.11 -4.43
C TYR A 200 19.80 7.59 -4.17
N HIS A 201 19.10 8.23 -5.09
CA HIS A 201 18.78 9.65 -4.99
C HIS A 201 17.52 9.89 -4.16
N ALA A 202 17.49 11.03 -3.49
CA ALA A 202 16.28 11.57 -2.90
C ALA A 202 15.14 11.52 -3.92
N ASN A 203 13.98 11.02 -3.49
CA ASN A 203 12.88 10.77 -4.40
C ASN A 203 11.54 11.01 -3.70
N LEU A 204 10.51 11.15 -4.50
CA LEU A 204 9.15 11.34 -4.02
C LEU A 204 8.21 10.48 -4.85
N HIS A 205 7.40 9.68 -4.16
CA HIS A 205 6.26 8.97 -4.70
C HIS A 205 4.99 9.54 -4.09
N PHE A 206 4.10 10.08 -4.89
CA PHE A 206 2.79 10.59 -4.47
C PHE A 206 1.71 9.80 -5.19
N ASN A 207 0.91 9.05 -4.43
CA ASN A 207 -0.04 8.07 -4.96
C ASN A 207 -1.43 8.24 -4.35
N PRO A 208 -2.20 9.28 -4.72
CA PRO A 208 -3.59 9.43 -4.33
C PRO A 208 -4.51 8.60 -5.23
N GLN A 209 -5.58 8.07 -4.62
CA GLN A 209 -6.72 7.50 -5.30
C GLN A 209 -7.94 8.42 -5.13
N ILE A 210 -8.71 8.62 -6.19
CA ILE A 210 -9.99 9.32 -6.18
C ILE A 210 -11.04 8.32 -6.63
N LYS A 211 -11.93 7.94 -5.72
CA LYS A 211 -12.85 6.81 -5.88
C LYS A 211 -14.29 7.22 -5.60
N TYR A 212 -15.20 6.86 -6.46
CA TYR A 212 -16.65 7.01 -6.25
C TYR A 212 -17.22 5.71 -5.70
N ASP A 213 -17.98 5.77 -4.60
CA ASP A 213 -18.66 4.60 -4.04
C ASP A 213 -19.84 4.19 -4.91
N LEU A 214 -19.54 3.38 -5.93
CA LEU A 214 -20.54 2.86 -6.86
C LEU A 214 -21.50 1.90 -6.16
N GLY A 215 -21.04 1.16 -5.17
CA GLY A 215 -21.86 0.25 -4.38
C GLY A 215 -22.98 0.99 -3.66
N LYS A 216 -22.67 2.10 -3.00
CA LYS A 216 -23.63 2.98 -2.34
C LYS A 216 -24.62 3.59 -3.36
N ALA A 217 -24.11 4.11 -4.48
CA ALA A 217 -24.93 4.71 -5.54
C ALA A 217 -25.96 3.72 -6.14
N LEU A 218 -25.58 2.45 -6.25
CA LEU A 218 -26.44 1.38 -6.79
C LEU A 218 -27.26 0.64 -5.72
N HIS A 219 -27.15 1.03 -4.45
CA HIS A 219 -27.77 0.34 -3.31
C HIS A 219 -27.34 -1.13 -3.15
N TRP A 220 -26.14 -1.49 -3.56
CA TRP A 220 -25.55 -2.82 -3.39
C TRP A 220 -24.86 -2.98 -2.03
N GLY A 221 -24.40 -1.88 -1.46
CA GLY A 221 -23.69 -1.79 -0.19
C GLY A 221 -22.78 -0.59 -0.15
N GLU A 222 -22.72 0.10 1.00
CA GLU A 222 -21.81 1.22 1.18
C GLU A 222 -20.38 0.72 1.36
N LYS A 223 -19.43 1.42 0.74
CA LYS A 223 -17.98 1.14 0.87
C LYS A 223 -17.54 -0.25 0.38
N GLN A 224 -18.36 -0.90 -0.47
CA GLN A 224 -18.04 -2.22 -1.02
C GLN A 224 -17.42 -2.14 -2.41
N LEU A 225 -17.98 -1.35 -3.33
CA LEU A 225 -17.52 -1.25 -4.70
C LEU A 225 -17.19 0.18 -5.04
N TYR A 226 -15.94 0.43 -5.38
CA TYR A 226 -15.47 1.72 -5.84
C TYR A 226 -15.01 1.65 -7.31
N VAL A 227 -15.22 2.76 -8.02
CA VAL A 227 -14.61 3.00 -9.33
C VAL A 227 -13.95 4.37 -9.30
N GLY A 228 -12.84 4.51 -9.99
CA GLY A 228 -12.10 5.76 -9.91
C GLY A 228 -10.79 5.75 -10.69
N ILE A 229 -9.88 6.54 -10.21
CA ILE A 229 -8.52 6.65 -10.73
C ILE A 229 -7.51 6.59 -9.58
N GLU A 230 -6.35 6.03 -9.87
CA GLU A 230 -5.13 6.18 -9.08
C GLU A 230 -4.16 7.07 -9.86
N TYR A 231 -3.65 8.11 -9.21
CA TYR A 231 -2.62 8.98 -9.76
C TYR A 231 -1.27 8.57 -9.19
N ASP A 232 -0.30 8.31 -10.06
CA ASP A 232 1.02 7.79 -9.70
C ASP A 232 2.12 8.75 -10.20
N TYR A 233 2.55 9.62 -9.30
CA TYR A 233 3.58 10.61 -9.54
C TYR A 233 4.88 10.23 -8.85
N TRP A 234 5.97 10.21 -9.63
CA TRP A 234 7.32 10.03 -9.11
C TRP A 234 8.27 11.12 -9.57
N LYS A 235 9.10 11.56 -8.64
CA LYS A 235 10.36 12.23 -8.93
C LYS A 235 11.49 11.27 -8.58
N ASN A 236 12.43 11.04 -9.54
CA ASN A 236 13.54 10.08 -9.40
C ASN A 236 13.04 8.68 -8.98
N LYS A 237 12.13 8.10 -9.76
CA LYS A 237 11.51 6.80 -9.45
C LYS A 237 12.54 5.76 -9.06
N TYR A 238 12.30 5.07 -7.94
CA TYR A 238 13.18 4.06 -7.34
C TYR A 238 14.58 4.60 -6.94
N GLY A 239 14.69 5.91 -6.67
CA GLY A 239 15.98 6.54 -6.36
C GLY A 239 16.89 6.70 -7.55
N LEU A 240 16.39 6.52 -8.77
CA LEU A 240 17.13 6.69 -10.01
C LEU A 240 17.02 8.15 -10.49
N GLU A 241 18.16 8.84 -10.66
CA GLU A 241 18.16 10.21 -11.13
C GLU A 241 17.61 10.33 -12.55
N SER A 242 16.68 11.27 -12.76
CA SER A 242 16.13 11.54 -14.08
C SER A 242 17.08 12.42 -14.89
N THR A 243 17.53 11.90 -16.03
CA THR A 243 18.44 12.60 -16.95
C THR A 243 17.77 12.82 -18.30
N GLU A 244 18.42 13.57 -19.21
CA GLU A 244 17.92 13.73 -20.59
C GLU A 244 17.80 12.40 -21.34
N LYS A 245 18.70 11.46 -21.07
CA LYS A 245 18.78 10.16 -21.76
C LYS A 245 17.97 9.06 -21.09
N PHE A 246 17.70 9.18 -19.78
CA PHE A 246 16.97 8.19 -19.01
C PHE A 246 15.96 8.90 -18.10
N LYS A 247 14.70 8.90 -18.53
CA LYS A 247 13.60 9.55 -17.79
C LYS A 247 13.08 8.61 -16.70
N THR A 248 13.15 9.07 -15.47
CA THR A 248 12.66 8.34 -14.28
C THR A 248 11.57 9.08 -13.53
N ASN A 249 11.30 10.34 -13.89
CA ASN A 249 10.12 11.03 -13.38
C ASN A 249 8.88 10.49 -14.08
N GLN A 250 7.86 10.15 -13.31
CA GLN A 250 6.59 9.59 -13.77
C GLN A 250 5.44 10.52 -13.40
N ASP A 251 4.49 10.62 -14.31
CA ASP A 251 3.24 11.36 -14.15
C ASP A 251 2.19 10.59 -14.92
N THR A 252 1.47 9.72 -14.22
CA THR A 252 0.49 8.84 -14.86
C THR A 252 -0.73 8.62 -14.00
N ALA A 253 -1.82 8.19 -14.64
CA ALA A 253 -3.04 7.78 -13.95
C ALA A 253 -3.51 6.43 -14.48
N SER A 254 -4.05 5.61 -13.59
CA SER A 254 -4.67 4.33 -13.88
C SER A 254 -6.16 4.37 -13.60
N LEU A 255 -6.97 3.74 -14.45
CA LEU A 255 -8.36 3.43 -14.13
C LEU A 255 -8.37 2.41 -12.98
N LEU A 256 -9.29 2.59 -12.04
CA LEU A 256 -9.39 1.82 -10.81
C LEU A 256 -10.78 1.23 -10.64
N ILE A 257 -10.81 -0.07 -10.29
CA ILE A 257 -11.99 -0.74 -9.74
C ILE A 257 -11.53 -1.45 -8.47
N LYS A 258 -12.17 -1.17 -7.32
CA LYS A 258 -11.82 -1.74 -6.01
C LYS A 258 -13.06 -2.34 -5.35
N TYR A 259 -12.92 -3.55 -4.85
CA TYR A 259 -13.97 -4.27 -4.12
C TYR A 259 -13.49 -4.68 -2.73
N HIS A 260 -14.27 -4.33 -1.71
CA HIS A 260 -14.05 -4.70 -0.31
C HIS A 260 -14.93 -5.87 0.12
N PHE A 261 -14.39 -6.83 0.88
CA PHE A 261 -15.08 -8.06 1.30
C PHE A 261 -14.67 -8.53 2.71
#